data_38f524f0a1477437243525ca429613ec
#
_entry.id   38f524f0a1477437243525ca429613ec
#
_cell.length_a   1.000
_cell.length_b   1.000
_cell.length_c   1.000
_cell.angle_alpha   90.00
_cell.angle_beta   90.00
_cell.angle_gamma   90.00
#
_symmetry.space_group_name_H-M   'P 1'
#
loop_
_entity.id
_entity.type
_entity.pdbx_description
1 polymer ?
#
loop_
_entity_poly.entity_id
_entity_poly.type
_entity_poly.pdbx_seq_one_letter_code
_entity_poly.pdbx_strand_id
1 'polypeptide(L)'
;MNFYTDDISNGYNWKGLERSIARMMAHLGWNDINVIGGAGDKGGDVLATRIDGGQIKSWVVQSKAVTGNRYIGPQALNEAIAALSFYETNVAVVATNGEFTGTARHRQEQLLTSGYTLKLWNGIFLRNLIERMPEDHAGLRQLRKYQKDIVEKVVASFDAGDKRAFYIVATGLGKTVIAATIAKQLWAKGCRKILVLCHATDLALQLEQGFWPQITKEVPTSVFFDGLPPRNTEGISFGLYQSLYGYLPGIDPEQFDVVIVDEAHHALAHGFRTCLEHLKPKFLVGMTATPWRGDGQSLTTIFGYPIAKVSLVDGMAMGYLSRVDYRILCDNVDWDNMQSISTQNLSIRDLNRRLFLPQRDEAVIRELKNAMQEISSPKIAIFSPSIEHSNRFADMLSASGIPCAALSKVEKAERRRRLLAFASGNYQAVCAVDVMNEGIDIPDVNILVFLRATHSRRIFVQQLGRGLRLSEGKEKVIVLDFVSDIRRMAEMIEMNNEGKTKGAENEIVYLQEGFVSFSDARVESFVNVWLEDVADLSDSDDEVKLKFPEGF
;
A
#
# COMPACT_ATOMS: atom_id res chain seq x y z
N MET A 1 -2.69 -2.61 30.97
CA MET A 1 -1.64 -2.78 29.95
C MET A 1 -2.04 -1.89 28.79
N ASN A 2 -1.13 -1.19 28.12
CA ASN A 2 -1.41 -0.37 26.95
C ASN A 2 -0.27 -0.49 25.94
N PHE A 3 -0.38 0.14 24.77
CA PHE A 3 0.66 0.05 23.74
C PHE A 3 1.99 0.72 24.11
N TYR A 4 2.04 1.53 25.18
CA TYR A 4 3.24 2.16 25.74
C TYR A 4 3.80 1.24 26.85
N THR A 5 4.41 0.15 26.44
CA THR A 5 4.88 -0.93 27.32
C THR A 5 6.07 -0.52 28.19
N ASP A 6 6.36 -1.29 29.22
CA ASP A 6 7.45 -0.97 30.19
C ASP A 6 8.83 -0.86 29.54
N ASP A 7 9.12 -1.66 28.52
CA ASP A 7 10.38 -1.58 27.78
C ASP A 7 10.51 -0.28 26.96
N ILE A 8 9.39 0.28 26.52
CA ILE A 8 9.34 1.60 25.84
C ILE A 8 9.47 2.71 26.88
N SER A 9 8.69 2.64 27.95
CA SER A 9 8.70 3.67 29.00
C SER A 9 10.03 3.75 29.75
N ASN A 10 10.78 2.65 29.83
CA ASN A 10 12.11 2.57 30.42
C ASN A 10 13.26 2.78 29.42
N GLY A 11 12.96 3.06 28.15
CA GLY A 11 13.92 3.41 27.11
C GLY A 11 14.70 2.27 26.48
N TYR A 12 14.37 1.02 26.80
CA TYR A 12 15.03 -0.17 26.20
C TYR A 12 14.61 -0.39 24.75
N ASN A 13 13.45 0.15 24.34
CA ASN A 13 12.88 -0.03 23.01
C ASN A 13 12.68 1.34 22.34
N TRP A 14 13.76 1.92 21.79
CA TRP A 14 13.72 3.23 21.14
C TRP A 14 12.85 3.25 19.88
N LYS A 15 12.89 2.19 19.04
CA LYS A 15 11.99 2.05 17.88
C LYS A 15 10.52 1.91 18.29
N GLY A 16 10.27 1.27 19.43
CA GLY A 16 8.95 1.21 20.03
C GLY A 16 8.45 2.58 20.49
N LEU A 17 9.34 3.45 20.99
CA LEU A 17 9.00 4.82 21.39
C LEU A 17 8.53 5.64 20.17
N GLU A 18 9.27 5.61 19.06
CA GLU A 18 8.90 6.29 17.81
C GLU A 18 7.49 5.87 17.35
N ARG A 19 7.23 4.56 17.26
CA ARG A 19 5.92 4.03 16.85
C ARG A 19 4.81 4.34 17.85
N SER A 20 5.11 4.32 19.15
CA SER A 20 4.14 4.68 20.19
C SER A 20 3.73 6.14 20.11
N ILE A 21 4.67 7.03 19.82
CA ILE A 21 4.38 8.46 19.58
C ILE A 21 3.49 8.62 18.35
N ALA A 22 3.85 7.96 17.25
CA ALA A 22 3.05 7.96 16.02
C ALA A 22 1.62 7.44 16.27
N ARG A 23 1.48 6.32 16.98
CA ARG A 23 0.19 5.74 17.35
C ARG A 23 -0.64 6.66 18.26
N MET A 24 -0.01 7.29 19.23
CA MET A 24 -0.64 8.28 20.09
C MET A 24 -1.18 9.46 19.28
N MET A 25 -0.36 10.02 18.38
CA MET A 25 -0.78 11.10 17.49
C MET A 25 -1.96 10.67 16.60
N ALA A 26 -1.88 9.49 15.97
CA ALA A 26 -2.96 8.94 15.16
C ALA A 26 -4.25 8.78 15.99
N HIS A 27 -4.15 8.23 17.19
CA HIS A 27 -5.28 8.00 18.08
C HIS A 27 -6.00 9.30 18.46
N LEU A 28 -5.25 10.39 18.59
CA LEU A 28 -5.76 11.72 18.93
C LEU A 28 -6.17 12.57 17.72
N GLY A 29 -6.22 11.98 16.52
CA GLY A 29 -6.74 12.61 15.31
C GLY A 29 -5.74 13.43 14.51
N TRP A 30 -4.42 13.20 14.66
CA TRP A 30 -3.48 13.62 13.63
C TRP A 30 -3.64 12.75 12.40
N ASN A 31 -3.44 13.34 11.21
CA ASN A 31 -3.53 12.68 9.92
C ASN A 31 -2.14 12.51 9.29
N ASP A 32 -2.06 11.78 8.18
CA ASP A 32 -0.86 11.59 7.37
C ASP A 32 0.37 11.15 8.19
N ILE A 33 0.11 10.29 9.17
CA ILE A 33 1.15 9.79 10.08
C ILE A 33 2.15 8.94 9.31
N ASN A 34 3.42 9.32 9.36
CA ASN A 34 4.52 8.59 8.76
C ASN A 34 5.65 8.39 9.77
N VAL A 35 5.96 7.15 10.12
CA VAL A 35 7.15 6.80 10.89
C VAL A 35 8.32 6.75 9.91
N ILE A 36 9.27 7.66 10.05
CA ILE A 36 10.38 7.86 9.12
C ILE A 36 11.73 7.51 9.73
N GLY A 37 11.80 7.24 11.03
CA GLY A 37 13.02 6.95 11.77
C GLY A 37 13.91 5.89 11.11
N GLY A 38 15.21 6.09 11.16
CA GLY A 38 16.24 5.20 10.62
C GLY A 38 17.46 5.95 10.10
N ALA A 39 18.42 5.22 9.50
CA ALA A 39 19.61 5.86 8.94
C ALA A 39 19.24 6.87 7.83
N GLY A 40 19.67 8.12 7.98
CA GLY A 40 19.43 9.19 7.02
C GLY A 40 18.10 9.95 7.19
N ASP A 41 17.43 9.83 8.33
CA ASP A 41 16.16 10.50 8.66
C ASP A 41 16.24 12.03 8.85
N LYS A 42 17.45 12.59 8.75
CA LYS A 42 17.72 14.03 8.92
C LYS A 42 17.24 14.59 10.27
N GLY A 43 17.13 13.73 11.29
CA GLY A 43 16.71 14.09 12.64
C GLY A 43 15.19 14.15 12.83
N GLY A 44 14.41 13.53 11.96
CA GLY A 44 12.97 13.37 12.12
C GLY A 44 12.56 11.91 12.19
N ASP A 45 11.75 11.52 13.19
CA ASP A 45 11.30 10.14 13.38
C ASP A 45 9.84 9.94 12.99
N VAL A 46 8.99 10.97 13.18
CA VAL A 46 7.57 10.91 12.82
C VAL A 46 7.17 12.21 12.12
N LEU A 47 6.45 12.08 11.01
CA LEU A 47 5.76 13.17 10.33
C LEU A 47 4.26 13.00 10.48
N ALA A 48 3.54 14.10 10.63
CA ALA A 48 2.09 14.12 10.76
C ALA A 48 1.49 15.45 10.33
N THR A 49 0.20 15.46 10.01
CA THR A 49 -0.57 16.69 9.80
C THR A 49 -1.67 16.83 10.84
N ARG A 50 -2.08 18.05 11.14
CA ARG A 50 -3.22 18.35 12.02
C ARG A 50 -3.90 19.63 11.59
N ILE A 51 -5.22 19.65 11.64
CA ILE A 51 -5.98 20.89 11.49
C ILE A 51 -5.92 21.66 12.81
N ASP A 52 -5.36 22.86 12.79
CA ASP A 52 -5.23 23.74 13.94
C ASP A 52 -5.68 25.14 13.54
N GLY A 53 -6.74 25.65 14.18
CA GLY A 53 -7.32 26.94 13.84
C GLY A 53 -7.85 27.05 12.40
N GLY A 54 -8.34 25.92 11.81
CA GLY A 54 -8.84 25.86 10.44
C GLY A 54 -7.74 25.73 9.36
N GLN A 55 -6.47 25.68 9.76
CA GLN A 55 -5.33 25.48 8.84
C GLN A 55 -4.69 24.12 9.08
N ILE A 56 -4.28 23.47 7.99
CA ILE A 56 -3.49 22.23 8.06
C ILE A 56 -2.06 22.62 8.42
N LYS A 57 -1.59 22.15 9.59
CA LYS A 57 -0.20 22.28 10.02
C LYS A 57 0.52 20.94 9.93
N SER A 58 1.70 20.94 9.36
CA SER A 58 2.60 19.79 9.31
C SER A 58 3.54 19.78 10.52
N TRP A 59 3.78 18.57 11.05
CA TRP A 59 4.54 18.33 12.26
C TRP A 59 5.69 17.37 11.99
N VAL A 60 6.85 17.64 12.58
CA VAL A 60 7.94 16.67 12.66
C VAL A 60 8.27 16.41 14.12
N VAL A 61 8.40 15.13 14.47
CA VAL A 61 8.77 14.70 15.81
C VAL A 61 10.13 14.01 15.75
N GLN A 62 11.06 14.47 16.60
CA GLN A 62 12.29 13.77 16.93
C GLN A 62 12.09 13.05 18.25
N SER A 63 12.28 11.73 18.28
CA SER A 63 12.20 10.93 19.48
C SER A 63 13.58 10.64 20.07
N LYS A 64 13.71 10.64 21.37
CA LYS A 64 14.95 10.29 22.07
C LYS A 64 14.64 9.39 23.25
N ALA A 65 14.95 8.11 23.13
CA ALA A 65 14.84 7.16 24.23
C ALA A 65 16.05 7.27 25.16
N VAL A 66 15.79 7.25 26.45
CA VAL A 66 16.84 7.25 27.50
C VAL A 66 16.57 6.13 28.50
N THR A 67 17.64 5.51 28.99
CA THR A 67 17.60 4.50 30.06
C THR A 67 18.09 5.08 31.37
N GLY A 68 17.44 4.72 32.47
CA GLY A 68 17.77 5.26 33.80
C GLY A 68 17.48 6.76 33.93
N ASN A 69 18.17 7.43 34.82
CA ASN A 69 17.99 8.87 35.12
C ASN A 69 18.78 9.77 34.16
N ARG A 70 18.71 9.52 32.86
CA ARG A 70 19.37 10.37 31.85
C ARG A 70 18.41 11.44 31.33
N TYR A 71 18.98 12.60 30.99
CA TYR A 71 18.26 13.79 30.50
C TYR A 71 18.63 14.09 29.06
N ILE A 72 17.69 14.67 28.33
CA ILE A 72 17.89 15.10 26.95
C ILE A 72 18.44 16.53 26.95
N GLY A 73 19.56 16.71 26.26
CA GLY A 73 20.24 18.00 26.10
C GLY A 73 19.75 18.79 24.87
N PRO A 74 20.34 20.00 24.65
CA PRO A 74 19.94 20.91 23.57
C PRO A 74 20.21 20.39 22.15
N GLN A 75 21.09 19.39 21.99
CA GLN A 75 21.41 18.83 20.68
C GLN A 75 20.16 18.22 19.98
N ALA A 76 19.30 17.53 20.73
CA ALA A 76 18.07 16.96 20.18
C ALA A 76 17.13 18.05 19.61
N LEU A 77 17.12 19.24 20.20
CA LEU A 77 16.33 20.36 19.72
C LEU A 77 16.89 20.89 18.39
N ASN A 78 18.21 20.98 18.27
CA ASN A 78 18.84 21.39 17.00
C ASN A 78 18.58 20.38 15.87
N GLU A 79 18.61 19.09 16.18
CA GLU A 79 18.24 18.00 15.23
C GLU A 79 16.77 18.14 14.79
N ALA A 80 15.84 18.40 15.71
CA ALA A 80 14.43 18.61 15.38
C ALA A 80 14.19 19.85 14.50
N ILE A 81 14.95 20.94 14.72
CA ILE A 81 14.89 22.14 13.87
C ILE A 81 15.49 21.88 12.48
N ALA A 82 16.57 21.10 12.40
CA ALA A 82 17.12 20.67 11.11
C ALA A 82 16.10 19.84 10.33
N ALA A 83 15.42 18.91 11.00
CA ALA A 83 14.33 18.12 10.42
C ALA A 83 13.14 19.01 9.98
N LEU A 84 12.73 19.98 10.80
CA LEU A 84 11.68 20.94 10.46
C LEU A 84 12.00 21.66 9.15
N SER A 85 13.24 22.11 8.98
CA SER A 85 13.69 22.80 7.76
C SER A 85 13.76 21.85 6.55
N PHE A 86 14.26 20.63 6.75
CA PHE A 86 14.41 19.65 5.67
C PHE A 86 13.05 19.16 5.13
N TYR A 87 12.09 18.87 6.03
CA TYR A 87 10.76 18.39 5.66
C TYR A 87 9.76 19.54 5.43
N GLU A 88 10.19 20.79 5.55
CA GLU A 88 9.36 21.99 5.35
C GLU A 88 8.08 21.95 6.22
N THR A 89 8.23 21.53 7.49
CA THR A 89 7.11 21.42 8.43
C THR A 89 6.93 22.67 9.28
N ASN A 90 5.72 22.85 9.86
CA ASN A 90 5.36 24.06 10.63
C ASN A 90 5.75 23.92 12.10
N VAL A 91 5.73 22.71 12.66
CA VAL A 91 5.93 22.46 14.09
C VAL A 91 6.95 21.35 14.29
N ALA A 92 7.98 21.62 15.08
CA ALA A 92 8.91 20.63 15.58
C ALA A 92 8.52 20.16 16.97
N VAL A 93 8.75 18.88 17.27
CA VAL A 93 8.58 18.29 18.59
C VAL A 93 9.83 17.50 18.93
N VAL A 94 10.33 17.63 20.15
CA VAL A 94 11.25 16.65 20.73
C VAL A 94 10.49 15.87 21.79
N ALA A 95 10.40 14.55 21.60
CA ALA A 95 9.69 13.65 22.50
C ALA A 95 10.67 12.66 23.16
N THR A 96 10.49 12.39 24.45
CA THR A 96 11.33 11.45 25.20
C THR A 96 10.55 10.72 26.28
N ASN A 97 10.95 9.49 26.59
CA ASN A 97 10.47 8.79 27.78
C ASN A 97 11.06 9.35 29.08
N GLY A 98 12.12 10.16 29.00
CA GLY A 98 12.83 10.79 30.12
C GLY A 98 12.44 12.26 30.34
N GLU A 99 13.41 13.09 30.78
CA GLU A 99 13.24 14.51 31.09
C GLU A 99 14.27 15.37 30.32
N PHE A 100 14.03 16.67 30.21
CA PHE A 100 14.90 17.63 29.56
C PHE A 100 15.79 18.35 30.56
N THR A 101 17.05 18.63 30.18
CA THR A 101 17.96 19.46 30.97
C THR A 101 17.47 20.92 31.01
N GLY A 102 17.93 21.68 32.01
CA GLY A 102 17.71 23.12 32.06
C GLY A 102 18.27 23.87 30.84
N THR A 103 19.42 23.41 30.31
CA THR A 103 20.02 23.97 29.09
C THR A 103 19.18 23.69 27.85
N ALA A 104 18.49 22.52 27.77
CA ALA A 104 17.56 22.24 26.68
C ALA A 104 16.32 23.15 26.73
N ARG A 105 15.78 23.42 27.93
CA ARG A 105 14.65 24.34 28.11
C ARG A 105 15.02 25.77 27.73
N HIS A 106 16.21 26.25 28.16
CA HIS A 106 16.72 27.56 27.74
C HIS A 106 16.92 27.64 26.22
N ARG A 107 17.44 26.55 25.60
CA ARG A 107 17.56 26.49 24.13
C ARG A 107 16.20 26.55 23.44
N GLN A 108 15.16 25.91 23.99
CA GLN A 108 13.80 26.04 23.48
C GLN A 108 13.32 27.48 23.45
N GLU A 109 13.53 28.25 24.57
CA GLU A 109 13.14 29.64 24.66
C GLU A 109 13.83 30.51 23.58
N GLN A 110 15.13 30.29 23.34
CA GLN A 110 15.87 30.96 22.27
C GLN A 110 15.27 30.67 20.89
N LEU A 111 14.94 29.39 20.60
CA LEU A 111 14.37 28.98 19.32
C LEU A 111 12.96 29.56 19.12
N LEU A 112 12.12 29.57 20.16
CA LEU A 112 10.81 30.22 20.12
C LEU A 112 10.93 31.73 19.84
N THR A 113 11.88 32.42 20.48
CA THR A 113 12.16 33.85 20.23
C THR A 113 12.65 34.08 18.80
N SER A 114 13.34 33.12 18.20
CA SER A 114 13.78 33.15 16.79
C SER A 114 12.67 32.81 15.79
N GLY A 115 11.43 32.64 16.23
CA GLY A 115 10.26 32.41 15.37
C GLY A 115 9.96 30.94 15.05
N TYR A 116 10.71 29.98 15.60
CA TYR A 116 10.41 28.56 15.41
C TYR A 116 9.26 28.13 16.34
N THR A 117 8.44 27.17 15.88
CA THR A 117 7.46 26.52 16.75
C THR A 117 8.00 25.17 17.20
N LEU A 118 8.43 25.08 18.45
CA LEU A 118 9.06 23.88 19.03
C LEU A 118 8.36 23.49 20.34
N LYS A 119 7.99 22.22 20.47
CA LYS A 119 7.36 21.62 21.65
C LYS A 119 8.25 20.53 22.25
N LEU A 120 8.22 20.42 23.59
CA LEU A 120 8.92 19.37 24.34
C LEU A 120 7.90 18.45 25.00
N TRP A 121 7.96 17.14 24.67
CA TRP A 121 7.14 16.11 25.27
C TRP A 121 8.03 15.19 26.11
N ASN A 122 8.02 15.36 27.42
CA ASN A 122 8.75 14.49 28.35
C ASN A 122 7.96 13.21 28.69
N GLY A 123 8.58 12.27 29.41
CA GLY A 123 7.95 11.00 29.76
C GLY A 123 6.71 11.15 30.64
N ILE A 124 6.64 12.19 31.48
CA ILE A 124 5.45 12.48 32.29
C ILE A 124 4.30 12.94 31.36
N PHE A 125 4.60 13.85 30.44
CA PHE A 125 3.62 14.31 29.46
C PHE A 125 3.07 13.15 28.61
N LEU A 126 3.96 12.29 28.08
CA LEU A 126 3.55 11.15 27.26
C LEU A 126 2.64 10.18 28.05
N ARG A 127 3.01 9.80 29.27
CA ARG A 127 2.19 8.93 30.13
C ARG A 127 0.82 9.53 30.41
N ASN A 128 0.78 10.78 30.86
CA ASN A 128 -0.49 11.48 31.17
C ASN A 128 -1.40 11.59 29.93
N LEU A 129 -0.80 11.81 28.75
CA LEU A 129 -1.54 11.91 27.51
C LEU A 129 -2.17 10.57 27.14
N ILE A 130 -1.38 9.47 27.22
CA ILE A 130 -1.87 8.10 26.92
C ILE A 130 -2.96 7.66 27.90
N GLU A 131 -2.81 7.95 29.18
CA GLU A 131 -3.82 7.64 30.19
C GLU A 131 -5.17 8.33 29.89
N ARG A 132 -5.12 9.60 29.50
CA ARG A 132 -6.31 10.43 29.21
C ARG A 132 -6.90 10.21 27.81
N MET A 133 -6.20 9.48 26.94
CA MET A 133 -6.75 9.18 25.60
C MET A 133 -8.07 8.41 25.72
N PRO A 134 -9.04 8.67 24.82
CA PRO A 134 -10.21 7.84 24.65
C PRO A 134 -9.82 6.36 24.41
N GLU A 135 -10.71 5.44 24.71
CA GLU A 135 -10.46 4.03 24.36
C GLU A 135 -10.51 3.82 22.85
N ASP A 136 -11.50 4.43 22.21
CA ASP A 136 -11.65 4.37 20.76
C ASP A 136 -10.74 5.38 20.07
N HIS A 137 -10.17 4.95 18.95
CA HIS A 137 -9.33 5.76 18.07
C HIS A 137 -10.18 6.81 17.33
N ALA A 138 -9.70 8.06 17.23
CA ALA A 138 -10.40 9.14 16.53
C ALA A 138 -10.71 8.80 15.06
N GLY A 139 -9.87 7.99 14.43
CA GLY A 139 -10.04 7.48 13.07
C GLY A 139 -10.69 6.09 12.99
N LEU A 140 -11.44 5.65 14.02
CA LEU A 140 -12.16 4.37 13.98
C LEU A 140 -13.08 4.32 12.77
N ARG A 141 -12.85 3.34 11.90
CA ARG A 141 -13.60 3.15 10.66
C ARG A 141 -14.77 2.20 10.89
N GLN A 142 -15.96 2.66 10.53
CA GLN A 142 -17.11 1.78 10.45
C GLN A 142 -16.95 0.80 9.29
N LEU A 143 -17.26 -0.47 9.54
CA LEU A 143 -17.17 -1.49 8.51
C LEU A 143 -18.27 -1.30 7.46
N ARG A 144 -17.91 -1.40 6.21
CA ARG A 144 -18.84 -1.57 5.09
C ARG A 144 -19.55 -2.92 5.21
N LYS A 145 -20.74 -3.07 4.62
CA LYS A 145 -21.53 -4.30 4.73
C LYS A 145 -20.72 -5.55 4.43
N TYR A 146 -20.06 -5.62 3.27
CA TYR A 146 -19.27 -6.78 2.88
C TYR A 146 -18.07 -7.04 3.83
N GLN A 147 -17.46 -5.99 4.40
CA GLN A 147 -16.38 -6.14 5.39
C GLN A 147 -16.91 -6.78 6.67
N LYS A 148 -18.07 -6.34 7.13
CA LYS A 148 -18.75 -6.92 8.28
C LYS A 148 -19.09 -8.39 8.05
N ASP A 149 -19.67 -8.71 6.89
CA ASP A 149 -20.01 -10.09 6.50
C ASP A 149 -18.77 -11.00 6.48
N ILE A 150 -17.62 -10.51 5.99
CA ILE A 150 -16.36 -11.27 5.98
C ILE A 150 -15.86 -11.49 7.40
N VAL A 151 -15.83 -10.45 8.23
CA VAL A 151 -15.39 -10.56 9.64
C VAL A 151 -16.27 -11.58 10.38
N GLU A 152 -17.58 -11.50 10.25
CA GLU A 152 -18.52 -12.43 10.87
C GLU A 152 -18.28 -13.87 10.44
N LYS A 153 -18.06 -14.13 9.14
CA LYS A 153 -17.75 -15.46 8.62
C LYS A 153 -16.43 -16.02 9.16
N VAL A 154 -15.36 -15.20 9.20
CA VAL A 154 -14.06 -15.62 9.72
C VAL A 154 -14.15 -15.94 11.21
N VAL A 155 -14.81 -15.11 11.99
CA VAL A 155 -14.97 -15.32 13.43
C VAL A 155 -15.89 -16.50 13.73
N ALA A 156 -16.97 -16.71 12.96
CA ALA A 156 -17.82 -17.88 13.07
C ALA A 156 -17.06 -19.19 12.76
N SER A 157 -16.15 -19.18 11.77
CA SER A 157 -15.26 -20.31 11.47
C SER A 157 -14.35 -20.63 12.68
N PHE A 158 -13.77 -19.61 13.32
CA PHE A 158 -13.02 -19.80 14.56
C PHE A 158 -13.87 -20.40 15.70
N ASP A 159 -15.08 -19.87 15.90
CA ASP A 159 -16.01 -20.35 16.93
C ASP A 159 -16.48 -21.80 16.67
N ALA A 160 -16.58 -22.20 15.40
CA ALA A 160 -16.86 -23.58 15.00
C ALA A 160 -15.69 -24.55 15.23
N GLY A 161 -14.50 -24.05 15.59
CA GLY A 161 -13.30 -24.87 15.84
C GLY A 161 -12.48 -25.15 14.58
N ASP A 162 -12.78 -24.49 13.45
CA ASP A 162 -11.96 -24.56 12.25
C ASP A 162 -10.53 -24.09 12.55
N LYS A 163 -9.56 -24.62 11.84
CA LYS A 163 -8.14 -24.28 12.05
C LYS A 163 -7.65 -23.18 11.13
N ARG A 164 -8.40 -22.84 10.11
CA ARG A 164 -7.99 -21.90 9.07
C ARG A 164 -9.18 -21.24 8.37
N ALA A 165 -8.95 -20.03 7.89
CA ALA A 165 -9.88 -19.30 7.03
C ALA A 165 -9.11 -18.52 5.97
N PHE A 166 -9.75 -18.28 4.82
CA PHE A 166 -9.15 -17.55 3.71
C PHE A 166 -10.18 -16.62 3.09
N TYR A 167 -9.78 -15.39 2.78
CA TYR A 167 -10.64 -14.47 2.05
C TYR A 167 -9.85 -13.67 1.00
N ILE A 168 -10.54 -13.33 -0.09
CA ILE A 168 -10.01 -12.60 -1.22
C ILE A 168 -10.73 -11.26 -1.30
N VAL A 169 -10.00 -10.16 -1.18
CA VAL A 169 -10.56 -8.80 -1.24
C VAL A 169 -9.62 -7.92 -2.04
N ALA A 170 -10.11 -7.36 -3.13
CA ALA A 170 -9.30 -6.55 -4.03
C ALA A 170 -8.64 -5.35 -3.34
N THR A 171 -7.54 -4.86 -3.92
CA THR A 171 -6.81 -3.68 -3.44
C THR A 171 -7.76 -2.46 -3.36
N GLY A 172 -7.62 -1.64 -2.32
CA GLY A 172 -8.48 -0.47 -2.12
C GLY A 172 -9.78 -0.76 -1.34
N LEU A 173 -10.16 -2.02 -1.17
CA LEU A 173 -11.39 -2.43 -0.48
C LEU A 173 -11.20 -2.70 1.04
N GLY A 174 -10.02 -2.39 1.59
CA GLY A 174 -9.79 -2.39 3.03
C GLY A 174 -9.49 -3.75 3.66
N LYS A 175 -8.70 -4.60 3.00
CA LYS A 175 -8.18 -5.87 3.58
C LYS A 175 -7.62 -5.69 5.00
N THR A 176 -6.82 -4.64 5.21
CA THR A 176 -6.20 -4.33 6.49
C THR A 176 -7.23 -4.02 7.58
N VAL A 177 -8.31 -3.31 7.24
CA VAL A 177 -9.41 -3.00 8.17
C VAL A 177 -10.14 -4.29 8.60
N ILE A 178 -10.38 -5.19 7.65
CA ILE A 178 -10.98 -6.52 7.92
C ILE A 178 -10.07 -7.31 8.85
N ALA A 179 -8.78 -7.44 8.53
CA ALA A 179 -7.81 -8.18 9.34
C ALA A 179 -7.68 -7.62 10.76
N ALA A 180 -7.60 -6.28 10.89
CA ALA A 180 -7.53 -5.61 12.19
C ALA A 180 -8.79 -5.85 13.04
N THR A 181 -9.98 -5.84 12.41
CA THR A 181 -11.24 -6.11 13.10
C THR A 181 -11.33 -7.58 13.52
N ILE A 182 -10.89 -8.52 12.68
CA ILE A 182 -10.78 -9.93 13.04
C ILE A 182 -9.85 -10.09 14.24
N ALA A 183 -8.66 -9.48 14.20
CA ALA A 183 -7.69 -9.53 15.31
C ALA A 183 -8.30 -8.95 16.61
N LYS A 184 -9.03 -7.83 16.54
CA LYS A 184 -9.77 -7.23 17.69
C LYS A 184 -10.78 -8.21 18.28
N GLN A 185 -11.59 -8.87 17.44
CA GLN A 185 -12.61 -9.81 17.90
C GLN A 185 -12.01 -11.08 18.49
N LEU A 186 -10.96 -11.61 17.87
CA LEU A 186 -10.23 -12.77 18.41
C LEU A 186 -9.50 -12.42 19.71
N TRP A 187 -8.96 -11.21 19.83
CA TRP A 187 -8.43 -10.70 21.10
C TRP A 187 -9.49 -10.69 22.20
N ALA A 188 -10.68 -10.18 21.91
CA ALA A 188 -11.80 -10.21 22.87
C ALA A 188 -12.21 -11.63 23.27
N LYS A 189 -11.97 -12.63 22.41
CA LYS A 189 -12.20 -14.05 22.68
C LYS A 189 -11.03 -14.75 23.41
N GLY A 190 -9.99 -14.02 23.81
CA GLY A 190 -8.88 -14.54 24.60
C GLY A 190 -7.62 -14.92 23.81
N CYS A 191 -7.57 -14.69 22.49
CA CYS A 191 -6.33 -14.84 21.72
C CYS A 191 -5.40 -13.67 22.01
N ARG A 192 -4.34 -13.92 22.79
CA ARG A 192 -3.45 -12.87 23.30
C ARG A 192 -2.17 -12.69 22.50
N LYS A 193 -1.77 -13.67 21.70
CA LYS A 193 -0.56 -13.64 20.89
C LYS A 193 -0.94 -13.79 19.42
N ILE A 194 -1.01 -12.67 18.71
CA ILE A 194 -1.40 -12.62 17.29
C ILE A 194 -0.18 -12.25 16.46
N LEU A 195 0.12 -13.02 15.43
CA LEU A 195 1.18 -12.75 14.47
C LEU A 195 0.59 -12.35 13.13
N VAL A 196 1.06 -11.23 12.56
CA VAL A 196 0.73 -10.79 11.20
C VAL A 196 1.99 -10.88 10.35
N LEU A 197 1.98 -11.75 9.35
CA LEU A 197 3.11 -12.00 8.45
C LEU A 197 2.91 -11.34 7.09
N CYS A 198 3.97 -10.72 6.58
CA CYS A 198 4.05 -10.16 5.25
C CYS A 198 5.43 -10.41 4.62
N HIS A 199 5.66 -9.91 3.41
CA HIS A 199 6.88 -10.16 2.65
C HIS A 199 7.83 -8.95 2.54
N ALA A 200 7.43 -7.75 2.98
CA ALA A 200 8.23 -6.53 2.87
C ALA A 200 8.18 -5.68 4.15
N THR A 201 9.32 -5.06 4.51
CA THR A 201 9.48 -4.27 5.74
C THR A 201 8.51 -3.08 5.80
N ASP A 202 8.43 -2.31 4.71
CA ASP A 202 7.55 -1.15 4.66
C ASP A 202 6.07 -1.57 4.78
N LEU A 203 5.72 -2.77 4.30
CA LEU A 203 4.38 -3.35 4.44
C LEU A 203 4.07 -3.72 5.89
N ALA A 204 5.04 -4.28 6.64
CA ALA A 204 4.85 -4.59 8.07
C ALA A 204 4.52 -3.34 8.89
N LEU A 205 5.22 -2.23 8.64
CA LEU A 205 4.96 -0.95 9.29
C LEU A 205 3.58 -0.37 8.89
N GLN A 206 3.21 -0.49 7.63
CA GLN A 206 1.89 -0.05 7.16
C GLN A 206 0.74 -0.90 7.72
N LEU A 207 0.93 -2.21 7.83
CA LEU A 207 -0.05 -3.09 8.46
C LEU A 207 -0.24 -2.71 9.92
N GLU A 208 0.85 -2.50 10.68
CA GLU A 208 0.75 -2.03 12.07
C GLU A 208 -0.05 -0.72 12.15
N GLN A 209 0.30 0.29 11.35
CA GLN A 209 -0.42 1.57 11.31
C GLN A 209 -1.88 1.42 10.89
N GLY A 210 -2.15 0.55 9.91
CA GLY A 210 -3.49 0.26 9.43
C GLY A 210 -4.38 -0.47 10.45
N PHE A 211 -3.77 -1.14 11.43
CA PHE A 211 -4.49 -1.80 12.53
C PHE A 211 -4.89 -0.82 13.64
N TRP A 212 -4.10 0.24 13.89
CA TRP A 212 -4.33 1.16 15.01
C TRP A 212 -5.77 1.69 15.08
N PRO A 213 -6.43 2.12 13.98
CA PRO A 213 -7.79 2.63 14.05
C PRO A 213 -8.84 1.60 14.50
N GLN A 214 -8.55 0.32 14.37
CA GLN A 214 -9.52 -0.75 14.66
C GLN A 214 -9.29 -1.43 16.01
N ILE A 215 -8.10 -1.28 16.60
CA ILE A 215 -7.75 -1.88 17.90
C ILE A 215 -7.78 -0.82 19.00
N THR A 216 -8.07 -1.25 20.24
CA THR A 216 -8.08 -0.34 21.39
C THR A 216 -6.66 0.01 21.82
N LYS A 217 -6.48 1.08 22.59
CA LYS A 217 -5.19 1.50 23.16
C LYS A 217 -4.56 0.43 24.07
N GLU A 218 -5.35 -0.52 24.53
CA GLU A 218 -4.92 -1.60 25.43
C GLU A 218 -4.15 -2.73 24.73
N VAL A 219 -4.30 -2.85 23.40
CA VAL A 219 -3.65 -3.91 22.62
C VAL A 219 -2.24 -3.48 22.23
N PRO A 220 -1.17 -4.08 22.80
CA PRO A 220 0.19 -3.77 22.39
C PRO A 220 0.44 -4.20 20.95
N THR A 221 1.25 -3.41 20.23
CA THR A 221 1.75 -3.80 18.91
C THR A 221 3.28 -3.81 18.89
N SER A 222 3.87 -4.71 18.13
CA SER A 222 5.30 -4.81 17.93
C SER A 222 5.62 -5.14 16.47
N VAL A 223 6.77 -4.68 16.00
CA VAL A 223 7.28 -5.03 14.67
C VAL A 223 8.63 -5.70 14.84
N PHE A 224 8.85 -6.81 14.13
CA PHE A 224 10.14 -7.50 14.10
C PHE A 224 10.60 -7.75 12.67
N PHE A 225 11.84 -7.39 12.39
CA PHE A 225 12.57 -7.68 11.17
C PHE A 225 14.06 -7.47 11.42
N ASP A 226 14.91 -8.00 10.54
CA ASP A 226 16.37 -7.82 10.53
C ASP A 226 17.05 -7.81 11.91
N GLY A 227 17.33 -9.01 12.43
CA GLY A 227 18.08 -9.19 13.67
C GLY A 227 17.27 -9.12 14.96
N LEU A 228 15.95 -8.94 14.90
CA LEU A 228 15.07 -9.00 16.06
C LEU A 228 14.13 -10.22 15.98
N PRO A 229 14.14 -11.11 16.98
CA PRO A 229 13.16 -12.20 17.05
C PRO A 229 11.76 -11.66 17.37
N PRO A 230 10.70 -12.39 16.98
CA PRO A 230 9.35 -12.08 17.43
C PRO A 230 9.27 -12.17 18.95
N ARG A 231 8.60 -11.21 19.58
CA ARG A 231 8.44 -11.19 21.03
C ARG A 231 7.45 -12.27 21.47
N ASN A 232 7.79 -13.01 22.51
CA ASN A 232 6.87 -13.94 23.18
C ASN A 232 6.05 -13.21 24.26
N THR A 233 5.45 -12.07 23.91
CA THR A 233 4.59 -11.27 24.80
C THR A 233 3.20 -11.15 24.22
N GLU A 234 2.22 -10.86 25.06
CA GLU A 234 0.87 -10.56 24.61
C GLU A 234 0.87 -9.33 23.68
N GLY A 235 0.07 -9.37 22.64
CA GLY A 235 -0.06 -8.30 21.65
C GLY A 235 -0.19 -8.82 20.24
N ILE A 236 -0.15 -7.87 19.30
CA ILE A 236 -0.12 -8.15 17.87
C ILE A 236 1.29 -7.85 17.37
N SER A 237 1.96 -8.87 16.85
CA SER A 237 3.31 -8.77 16.28
C SER A 237 3.23 -8.75 14.77
N PHE A 238 3.89 -7.78 14.14
CA PHE A 238 3.99 -7.65 12.69
C PHE A 238 5.41 -7.99 12.24
N GLY A 239 5.56 -8.79 11.21
CA GLY A 239 6.90 -9.15 10.79
C GLY A 239 7.00 -9.78 9.42
N LEU A 240 8.25 -9.92 8.98
CA LEU A 240 8.60 -10.55 7.72
C LEU A 240 8.72 -12.06 7.90
N TYR A 241 8.22 -12.83 6.92
CA TYR A 241 8.45 -14.27 6.93
C TYR A 241 9.95 -14.61 6.80
N GLN A 242 10.74 -13.78 6.09
CA GLN A 242 12.19 -13.98 5.96
C GLN A 242 12.89 -13.87 7.33
N SER A 243 12.51 -12.87 8.13
CA SER A 243 13.04 -12.72 9.48
C SER A 243 12.59 -13.88 10.39
N LEU A 244 11.32 -14.26 10.31
CA LEU A 244 10.78 -15.40 11.04
C LEU A 244 11.52 -16.69 10.70
N TYR A 245 11.78 -16.95 9.40
CA TYR A 245 12.50 -18.13 8.93
C TYR A 245 13.86 -18.31 9.61
N GLY A 246 14.61 -17.22 9.79
CA GLY A 246 15.90 -17.23 10.48
C GLY A 246 15.83 -17.60 11.98
N TYR A 247 14.67 -17.42 12.60
CA TYR A 247 14.47 -17.70 14.05
C TYR A 247 13.68 -18.97 14.32
N LEU A 248 13.18 -19.69 13.32
CA LEU A 248 12.33 -20.87 13.49
C LEU A 248 12.86 -21.90 14.50
N PRO A 249 14.17 -22.23 14.56
CA PRO A 249 14.65 -23.21 15.53
C PRO A 249 14.43 -22.84 17.01
N GLY A 250 14.27 -21.54 17.29
CA GLY A 250 14.04 -21.01 18.64
C GLY A 250 12.60 -20.60 18.93
N ILE A 251 11.68 -20.80 17.98
CA ILE A 251 10.28 -20.44 18.13
C ILE A 251 9.46 -21.69 18.47
N ASP A 252 8.72 -21.62 19.57
CA ASP A 252 7.73 -22.64 19.91
C ASP A 252 6.64 -22.66 18.83
N PRO A 253 6.35 -23.80 18.20
CA PRO A 253 5.29 -23.93 17.20
C PRO A 253 3.93 -23.38 17.67
N GLU A 254 3.60 -23.49 18.94
CA GLU A 254 2.35 -23.01 19.55
C GLU A 254 2.47 -21.60 20.16
N GLN A 255 3.57 -20.89 19.90
CA GLN A 255 3.82 -19.56 20.48
C GLN A 255 2.71 -18.56 20.17
N PHE A 256 2.05 -18.67 19.02
CA PHE A 256 1.01 -17.74 18.59
C PHE A 256 -0.37 -18.40 18.60
N ASP A 257 -1.36 -17.71 19.18
CA ASP A 257 -2.75 -18.16 19.13
C ASP A 257 -3.33 -18.04 17.71
N VAL A 258 -3.00 -16.94 17.02
CA VAL A 258 -3.50 -16.63 15.68
C VAL A 258 -2.34 -16.17 14.78
N VAL A 259 -2.33 -16.66 13.55
CA VAL A 259 -1.42 -16.17 12.50
C VAL A 259 -2.27 -15.62 11.35
N ILE A 260 -2.05 -14.35 10.98
CA ILE A 260 -2.68 -13.69 9.84
C ILE A 260 -1.61 -13.49 8.77
N VAL A 261 -1.87 -13.92 7.55
CA VAL A 261 -0.93 -13.83 6.42
C VAL A 261 -1.47 -12.83 5.40
N ASP A 262 -0.77 -11.70 5.27
CA ASP A 262 -1.05 -10.74 4.20
C ASP A 262 -0.35 -11.14 2.91
N GLU A 263 -0.98 -10.82 1.79
CA GLU A 263 -0.62 -11.26 0.44
C GLU A 263 -0.33 -12.78 0.42
N ALA A 264 -1.33 -13.54 0.88
CA ALA A 264 -1.26 -14.99 1.09
C ALA A 264 -0.75 -15.78 -0.13
N HIS A 265 -0.82 -15.20 -1.34
CA HIS A 265 -0.27 -15.79 -2.56
C HIS A 265 1.26 -15.99 -2.49
N HIS A 266 1.99 -15.25 -1.63
CA HIS A 266 3.41 -15.49 -1.36
C HIS A 266 3.67 -16.72 -0.48
N ALA A 267 2.67 -17.24 0.23
CA ALA A 267 2.81 -18.36 1.15
C ALA A 267 3.24 -19.68 0.49
N LEU A 268 3.11 -19.78 -0.82
CA LEU A 268 3.57 -20.93 -1.60
C LEU A 268 5.09 -20.93 -1.85
N ALA A 269 5.77 -19.79 -1.64
CA ALA A 269 7.24 -19.74 -1.70
C ALA A 269 7.86 -20.57 -0.58
N HIS A 270 8.91 -21.34 -0.91
CA HIS A 270 9.49 -22.35 0.00
C HIS A 270 9.74 -21.83 1.43
N GLY A 271 10.42 -20.69 1.58
CA GLY A 271 10.73 -20.15 2.91
C GLY A 271 9.49 -19.72 3.71
N PHE A 272 8.48 -19.14 3.04
CA PHE A 272 7.23 -18.77 3.69
C PHE A 272 6.44 -20.01 4.09
N ARG A 273 6.34 -20.97 3.18
CA ARG A 273 5.66 -22.25 3.43
C ARG A 273 6.28 -22.98 4.62
N THR A 274 7.61 -23.05 4.71
CA THR A 274 8.32 -23.63 5.84
C THR A 274 7.96 -22.95 7.17
N CYS A 275 7.82 -21.62 7.19
CA CYS A 275 7.37 -20.91 8.38
C CYS A 275 5.96 -21.34 8.79
N LEU A 276 5.03 -21.43 7.85
CA LEU A 276 3.64 -21.82 8.14
C LEU A 276 3.50 -23.31 8.53
N GLU A 277 4.33 -24.18 7.99
CA GLU A 277 4.38 -25.60 8.37
C GLU A 277 4.95 -25.83 9.78
N HIS A 278 5.89 -24.97 10.21
CA HIS A 278 6.44 -25.01 11.57
C HIS A 278 5.42 -24.52 12.60
N LEU A 279 4.76 -23.40 12.34
CA LEU A 279 3.80 -22.79 13.26
C LEU A 279 2.52 -23.62 13.38
N LYS A 280 2.01 -23.78 14.59
CA LYS A 280 0.77 -24.50 14.93
C LYS A 280 -0.20 -23.60 15.67
N PRO A 281 -0.63 -22.47 15.06
CA PRO A 281 -1.57 -21.57 15.72
C PRO A 281 -2.93 -22.26 15.94
N LYS A 282 -3.71 -21.74 16.89
CA LYS A 282 -5.12 -22.16 17.05
C LYS A 282 -5.92 -21.84 15.79
N PHE A 283 -5.57 -20.74 15.11
CA PHE A 283 -6.26 -20.30 13.89
C PHE A 283 -5.31 -19.59 12.91
N LEU A 284 -5.35 -20.01 11.65
CA LEU A 284 -4.58 -19.43 10.55
C LEU A 284 -5.51 -18.69 9.59
N VAL A 285 -5.26 -17.40 9.35
CA VAL A 285 -6.05 -16.57 8.44
C VAL A 285 -5.20 -16.13 7.26
N GLY A 286 -5.62 -16.47 6.04
CA GLY A 286 -5.01 -15.94 4.81
C GLY A 286 -5.81 -14.80 4.23
N MET A 287 -5.15 -13.76 3.73
CA MET A 287 -5.79 -12.70 2.95
C MET A 287 -4.95 -12.31 1.73
N THR A 288 -5.61 -12.05 0.62
CA THR A 288 -4.96 -11.58 -0.61
C THR A 288 -5.89 -10.73 -1.46
N ALA A 289 -5.33 -9.90 -2.32
CA ALA A 289 -6.09 -9.21 -3.36
C ALA A 289 -6.26 -10.08 -4.61
N THR A 290 -5.29 -10.93 -4.87
CA THR A 290 -5.20 -11.75 -6.08
C THR A 290 -5.00 -13.21 -5.69
N PRO A 291 -5.91 -14.12 -6.06
CA PRO A 291 -5.79 -15.55 -5.72
C PRO A 291 -4.84 -16.29 -6.66
N TRP A 292 -4.39 -15.64 -7.74
CA TRP A 292 -3.64 -16.31 -8.80
C TRP A 292 -2.14 -16.32 -8.55
N ARG A 293 -1.54 -17.42 -8.98
CA ARG A 293 -0.11 -17.58 -9.14
C ARG A 293 0.17 -18.29 -10.47
N GLY A 294 1.18 -17.82 -11.21
CA GLY A 294 1.52 -18.36 -12.53
C GLY A 294 2.07 -19.79 -12.54
N ASP A 295 2.33 -20.37 -11.35
CA ASP A 295 2.87 -21.74 -11.22
C ASP A 295 1.79 -22.83 -11.02
N GLY A 296 0.51 -22.50 -11.14
CA GLY A 296 -0.61 -23.45 -11.00
C GLY A 296 -0.82 -24.02 -9.60
N GLN A 297 -0.05 -23.59 -8.60
CA GLN A 297 -0.21 -24.07 -7.22
C GLN A 297 -1.40 -23.37 -6.54
N SER A 298 -2.17 -24.14 -5.79
CA SER A 298 -3.38 -23.64 -5.12
C SER A 298 -3.15 -23.26 -3.67
N LEU A 299 -3.58 -22.06 -3.29
CA LEU A 299 -3.63 -21.58 -1.91
C LEU A 299 -4.57 -22.40 -1.03
N THR A 300 -5.49 -23.13 -1.63
CA THR A 300 -6.45 -23.99 -0.91
C THR A 300 -5.76 -25.09 -0.09
N THR A 301 -4.57 -25.51 -0.48
CA THR A 301 -3.79 -26.51 0.28
C THR A 301 -3.35 -25.98 1.65
N ILE A 302 -3.06 -24.66 1.75
CA ILE A 302 -2.60 -24.02 2.99
C ILE A 302 -3.80 -23.46 3.77
N PHE A 303 -4.65 -22.67 3.13
CA PHE A 303 -5.67 -21.86 3.80
C PHE A 303 -7.10 -22.41 3.68
N GLY A 304 -7.33 -23.44 2.86
CA GLY A 304 -8.67 -23.91 2.50
C GLY A 304 -9.32 -23.06 1.40
N TYR A 305 -10.56 -23.35 1.09
CA TYR A 305 -11.33 -22.55 0.12
C TYR A 305 -11.64 -21.16 0.67
N PRO A 306 -11.69 -20.14 -0.21
CA PRO A 306 -12.01 -18.79 0.25
C PRO A 306 -13.47 -18.72 0.74
N ILE A 307 -13.66 -18.23 1.96
CA ILE A 307 -14.98 -18.02 2.57
C ILE A 307 -15.69 -16.78 2.03
N ALA A 308 -14.93 -15.90 1.39
CA ALA A 308 -15.45 -14.71 0.72
C ALA A 308 -14.50 -14.25 -0.39
N LYS A 309 -15.10 -13.69 -1.45
CA LYS A 309 -14.37 -13.05 -2.56
C LYS A 309 -15.08 -11.74 -2.92
N VAL A 310 -14.32 -10.64 -2.98
CA VAL A 310 -14.78 -9.32 -3.43
C VAL A 310 -13.78 -8.77 -4.45
N SER A 311 -14.18 -8.71 -5.71
CA SER A 311 -13.35 -8.26 -6.84
C SER A 311 -13.28 -6.72 -6.92
N LEU A 312 -12.43 -6.18 -7.82
CA LEU A 312 -12.44 -4.75 -8.14
C LEU A 312 -13.79 -4.34 -8.74
N VAL A 313 -14.35 -5.18 -9.59
CA VAL A 313 -15.67 -4.96 -10.22
C VAL A 313 -16.77 -4.89 -9.17
N ASP A 314 -16.77 -5.81 -8.18
CA ASP A 314 -17.68 -5.73 -7.04
C ASP A 314 -17.55 -4.39 -6.29
N GLY A 315 -16.30 -3.96 -6.05
CA GLY A 315 -16.01 -2.70 -5.38
C GLY A 315 -16.52 -1.47 -6.12
N MET A 316 -16.37 -1.46 -7.45
CA MET A 316 -16.90 -0.40 -8.32
C MET A 316 -18.42 -0.44 -8.40
N ALA A 317 -19.03 -1.61 -8.59
CA ALA A 317 -20.47 -1.79 -8.65
C ALA A 317 -21.17 -1.38 -7.33
N MET A 318 -20.54 -1.65 -6.19
CA MET A 318 -21.01 -1.22 -4.87
C MET A 318 -20.73 0.26 -4.57
N GLY A 319 -20.04 1.01 -5.45
CA GLY A 319 -19.67 2.40 -5.24
C GLY A 319 -18.59 2.61 -4.16
N TYR A 320 -17.76 1.60 -3.89
CA TYR A 320 -16.63 1.71 -2.95
C TYR A 320 -15.29 1.95 -3.62
N LEU A 321 -15.25 1.88 -4.95
CA LEU A 321 -14.12 2.26 -5.79
C LEU A 321 -14.61 3.20 -6.89
N SER A 322 -13.71 4.07 -7.38
CA SER A 322 -13.96 4.95 -8.52
C SER A 322 -14.12 4.15 -9.81
N ARG A 323 -14.82 4.69 -10.78
CA ARG A 323 -14.93 4.11 -12.13
C ARG A 323 -13.61 4.23 -12.87
N VAL A 324 -13.42 3.39 -13.88
CA VAL A 324 -12.22 3.39 -14.74
C VAL A 324 -12.59 3.89 -16.14
N ASP A 325 -11.86 4.90 -16.59
CA ASP A 325 -11.83 5.34 -17.99
C ASP A 325 -10.46 4.92 -18.56
N TYR A 326 -10.45 3.78 -19.28
CA TYR A 326 -9.21 3.16 -19.76
C TYR A 326 -9.00 3.49 -21.24
N ARG A 327 -7.87 4.13 -21.55
CA ARG A 327 -7.51 4.59 -22.88
C ARG A 327 -6.19 3.98 -23.31
N ILE A 328 -6.23 3.24 -24.43
CA ILE A 328 -5.04 2.76 -25.12
C ILE A 328 -4.61 3.83 -26.12
N LEU A 329 -3.39 4.27 -26.01
CA LEU A 329 -2.81 5.35 -26.80
C LEU A 329 -1.56 4.83 -27.54
N CYS A 330 -1.72 3.74 -28.30
CA CYS A 330 -0.67 3.19 -29.15
C CYS A 330 -0.91 3.60 -30.60
N ASP A 331 0.15 3.90 -31.34
CA ASP A 331 0.05 4.07 -32.76
C ASP A 331 -0.19 2.72 -33.45
N ASN A 332 -1.29 2.63 -34.19
CA ASN A 332 -1.63 1.60 -35.17
C ASN A 332 -1.43 0.15 -34.72
N VAL A 333 -2.34 -0.38 -33.95
CA VAL A 333 -2.49 -1.82 -33.80
C VAL A 333 -3.18 -2.37 -35.05
N ASP A 334 -2.44 -3.07 -35.90
CA ASP A 334 -3.02 -3.73 -37.08
C ASP A 334 -3.59 -5.10 -36.68
N TRP A 335 -4.80 -5.07 -36.14
CA TRP A 335 -5.53 -6.28 -35.73
C TRP A 335 -5.87 -7.20 -36.90
N ASP A 336 -5.96 -6.67 -38.12
CA ASP A 336 -6.24 -7.46 -39.32
C ASP A 336 -5.05 -8.35 -39.72
N ASN A 337 -3.85 -7.95 -39.34
CA ASN A 337 -2.64 -8.76 -39.49
C ASN A 337 -2.51 -9.91 -38.46
N MET A 338 -3.40 -9.99 -37.47
CA MET A 338 -3.37 -11.04 -36.45
C MET A 338 -3.52 -12.44 -37.06
N GLN A 339 -4.28 -12.61 -38.14
CA GLN A 339 -4.36 -13.89 -38.85
C GLN A 339 -3.02 -14.35 -39.42
N SER A 340 -2.20 -13.44 -39.90
CA SER A 340 -0.82 -13.76 -40.39
C SER A 340 0.16 -14.06 -39.23
N ILE A 341 -0.12 -13.54 -38.06
CA ILE A 341 0.65 -13.74 -36.83
C ILE A 341 0.26 -15.08 -36.19
N SER A 342 -1.01 -15.53 -36.33
CA SER A 342 -1.55 -16.76 -35.72
C SER A 342 -0.82 -18.06 -36.16
N THR A 343 -0.19 -18.06 -37.31
CA THR A 343 0.62 -19.19 -37.79
C THR A 343 2.02 -19.26 -37.17
N GLN A 344 2.44 -18.24 -36.42
CA GLN A 344 3.75 -18.14 -35.81
C GLN A 344 3.62 -18.33 -34.30
N ASN A 345 4.33 -19.32 -33.74
CA ASN A 345 4.46 -19.53 -32.28
C ASN A 345 5.27 -18.37 -31.65
N LEU A 346 4.63 -17.23 -31.45
CA LEU A 346 5.29 -16.02 -30.93
C LEU A 346 5.20 -15.97 -29.39
N SER A 347 6.28 -15.51 -28.77
CA SER A 347 6.25 -15.17 -27.35
C SER A 347 5.40 -13.91 -27.08
N ILE A 348 4.93 -13.75 -25.85
CA ILE A 348 4.20 -12.54 -25.43
C ILE A 348 5.03 -11.29 -25.71
N ARG A 349 6.34 -11.35 -25.49
CA ARG A 349 7.29 -10.27 -25.81
C ARG A 349 7.30 -9.90 -27.28
N ASP A 350 7.33 -10.91 -28.16
CA ASP A 350 7.35 -10.66 -29.61
C ASP A 350 6.00 -10.12 -30.11
N LEU A 351 4.92 -10.60 -29.55
CA LEU A 351 3.57 -10.07 -29.79
C LEU A 351 3.47 -8.60 -29.38
N ASN A 352 3.83 -8.27 -28.15
CA ASN A 352 3.79 -6.89 -27.67
C ASN A 352 4.67 -5.96 -28.52
N ARG A 353 5.84 -6.41 -28.98
CA ARG A 353 6.69 -5.62 -29.89
C ARG A 353 6.11 -5.40 -31.27
N ARG A 354 5.33 -6.34 -31.79
CA ARG A 354 4.72 -6.25 -33.12
C ARG A 354 3.42 -5.47 -33.13
N LEU A 355 2.64 -5.61 -32.05
CA LEU A 355 1.32 -4.99 -31.92
C LEU A 355 1.41 -3.53 -31.45
N PHE A 356 2.41 -3.19 -30.65
CA PHE A 356 2.48 -1.88 -30.01
C PHE A 356 3.74 -1.12 -30.37
N LEU A 357 3.57 0.06 -30.96
CA LEU A 357 4.66 1.02 -31.18
C LEU A 357 4.65 2.08 -30.09
N PRO A 358 5.72 2.22 -29.29
CA PRO A 358 5.77 3.23 -28.21
C PRO A 358 5.67 4.64 -28.81
N GLN A 359 4.79 5.46 -28.26
CA GLN A 359 4.73 6.88 -28.60
C GLN A 359 5.96 7.62 -28.05
N ARG A 360 6.32 8.72 -28.73
CA ARG A 360 7.36 9.63 -28.24
C ARG A 360 6.90 10.37 -26.99
N ASP A 361 7.81 10.70 -26.09
CA ASP A 361 7.52 11.38 -24.82
C ASP A 361 6.69 12.66 -24.97
N GLU A 362 6.89 13.42 -26.05
CA GLU A 362 6.12 14.63 -26.35
C GLU A 362 4.64 14.33 -26.65
N ALA A 363 4.36 13.22 -27.34
CA ALA A 363 2.98 12.79 -27.60
C ALA A 363 2.31 12.34 -26.29
N VAL A 364 3.03 11.64 -25.43
CA VAL A 364 2.55 11.27 -24.08
C VAL A 364 2.16 12.52 -23.28
N ILE A 365 3.01 13.55 -23.28
CA ILE A 365 2.74 14.80 -22.54
C ILE A 365 1.50 15.50 -23.11
N ARG A 366 1.30 15.49 -24.43
CA ARG A 366 0.11 16.07 -25.07
C ARG A 366 -1.17 15.37 -24.62
N GLU A 367 -1.21 14.03 -24.69
CA GLU A 367 -2.39 13.26 -24.29
C GLU A 367 -2.64 13.36 -22.77
N LEU A 368 -1.58 13.42 -21.97
CA LEU A 368 -1.71 13.68 -20.54
C LEU A 368 -2.35 15.05 -20.26
N LYS A 369 -1.94 16.11 -20.98
CA LYS A 369 -2.55 17.44 -20.85
C LYS A 369 -4.03 17.45 -21.24
N ASN A 370 -4.40 16.69 -22.28
CA ASN A 370 -5.81 16.52 -22.66
C ASN A 370 -6.61 15.87 -21.53
N ALA A 371 -6.12 14.76 -20.96
CA ALA A 371 -6.77 14.08 -19.84
C ALA A 371 -6.87 14.95 -18.58
N MET A 372 -5.87 15.77 -18.31
CA MET A 372 -5.88 16.71 -17.17
C MET A 372 -7.02 17.75 -17.27
N GLN A 373 -7.44 18.15 -18.47
CA GLN A 373 -8.54 19.10 -18.66
C GLN A 373 -9.90 18.53 -18.24
N GLU A 374 -10.02 17.20 -18.16
CA GLU A 374 -11.25 16.52 -17.75
C GLU A 374 -11.37 16.38 -16.22
N ILE A 375 -10.33 16.69 -15.47
CA ILE A 375 -10.24 16.50 -14.02
C ILE A 375 -10.00 17.84 -13.34
N SER A 376 -10.83 18.20 -12.38
CA SER A 376 -10.74 19.50 -11.67
C SER A 376 -9.46 19.65 -10.84
N SER A 377 -8.91 18.56 -10.31
CA SER A 377 -7.69 18.54 -9.51
C SER A 377 -6.84 17.32 -9.89
N PRO A 378 -6.08 17.39 -11.01
CA PRO A 378 -5.32 16.24 -11.49
C PRO A 378 -4.15 15.89 -10.57
N LYS A 379 -4.11 14.64 -10.12
CA LYS A 379 -2.99 13.99 -9.42
C LYS A 379 -2.57 12.75 -10.21
N ILE A 380 -1.33 12.73 -10.65
CA ILE A 380 -0.86 11.82 -11.69
C ILE A 380 0.19 10.87 -11.15
N ALA A 381 0.03 9.57 -11.41
CA ALA A 381 1.06 8.57 -11.17
C ALA A 381 1.53 7.95 -12.49
N ILE A 382 2.84 7.96 -12.73
CA ILE A 382 3.46 7.55 -13.98
C ILE A 382 4.39 6.36 -13.74
N PHE A 383 4.17 5.28 -14.46
CA PHE A 383 4.96 4.05 -14.41
C PHE A 383 5.94 4.00 -15.57
N SER A 384 7.21 4.25 -15.27
CA SER A 384 8.29 4.36 -16.26
C SER A 384 9.01 3.03 -16.52
N PRO A 385 9.58 2.82 -17.73
CA PRO A 385 10.30 1.61 -18.07
C PRO A 385 11.66 1.48 -17.37
N SER A 386 12.32 2.60 -17.04
CA SER A 386 13.61 2.62 -16.37
C SER A 386 13.77 3.83 -15.45
N ILE A 387 14.75 3.75 -14.54
CA ILE A 387 15.08 4.85 -13.63
C ILE A 387 15.53 6.09 -14.41
N GLU A 388 16.35 5.91 -15.43
CA GLU A 388 16.82 6.99 -16.29
C GLU A 388 15.66 7.68 -17.00
N HIS A 389 14.74 6.90 -17.59
CA HIS A 389 13.53 7.43 -18.20
C HIS A 389 12.66 8.16 -17.16
N SER A 390 12.48 7.61 -15.97
CA SER A 390 11.70 8.22 -14.89
C SER A 390 12.21 9.62 -14.53
N ASN A 391 13.54 9.80 -14.42
CA ASN A 391 14.15 11.09 -14.12
C ASN A 391 13.99 12.07 -15.29
N ARG A 392 14.38 11.66 -16.50
CA ARG A 392 14.26 12.49 -17.70
C ARG A 392 12.83 12.93 -17.96
N PHE A 393 11.86 12.01 -17.85
CA PHE A 393 10.46 12.30 -18.10
C PHE A 393 9.85 13.24 -17.03
N ALA A 394 10.28 13.10 -15.76
CA ALA A 394 9.89 14.03 -14.71
C ALA A 394 10.38 15.47 -14.98
N ASP A 395 11.62 15.62 -15.48
CA ASP A 395 12.17 16.91 -15.87
C ASP A 395 11.42 17.50 -17.08
N MET A 396 11.10 16.69 -18.10
CA MET A 396 10.33 17.11 -19.28
C MET A 396 8.92 17.57 -18.88
N LEU A 397 8.24 16.85 -18.00
CA LEU A 397 6.93 17.24 -17.47
C LEU A 397 7.00 18.57 -16.73
N SER A 398 7.98 18.72 -15.84
CA SER A 398 8.18 19.98 -15.10
C SER A 398 8.45 21.15 -16.03
N ALA A 399 9.28 20.97 -17.06
CA ALA A 399 9.54 21.97 -18.09
C ALA A 399 8.28 22.29 -18.93
N SER A 400 7.35 21.34 -19.06
CA SER A 400 6.07 21.53 -19.79
C SER A 400 4.97 22.17 -18.94
N GLY A 401 5.26 22.55 -17.68
CA GLY A 401 4.35 23.18 -16.74
C GLY A 401 3.57 22.22 -15.84
N ILE A 402 3.97 20.93 -15.75
CA ILE A 402 3.39 19.94 -14.84
C ILE A 402 4.46 19.57 -13.81
N PRO A 403 4.45 20.17 -12.59
CA PRO A 403 5.43 19.85 -11.56
C PRO A 403 5.43 18.35 -11.25
N CYS A 404 6.57 17.69 -11.48
CA CYS A 404 6.71 16.24 -11.38
C CYS A 404 7.95 15.86 -10.55
N ALA A 405 7.83 14.85 -9.70
CA ALA A 405 8.95 14.28 -8.95
C ALA A 405 9.21 12.82 -9.35
N ALA A 406 10.47 12.49 -9.63
CA ALA A 406 10.90 11.10 -9.77
C ALA A 406 11.11 10.48 -8.38
N LEU A 407 10.62 9.25 -8.17
CA LEU A 407 10.68 8.55 -6.89
C LEU A 407 11.70 7.40 -6.85
N SER A 408 12.20 6.99 -8.01
CA SER A 408 13.11 5.86 -8.13
C SER A 408 14.56 6.26 -7.86
N LYS A 409 15.31 5.38 -7.18
CA LYS A 409 16.74 5.54 -6.88
C LYS A 409 17.10 6.85 -6.13
N VAL A 410 16.22 7.29 -5.25
CA VAL A 410 16.49 8.39 -4.32
C VAL A 410 16.55 7.87 -2.89
N GLU A 411 17.27 8.57 -2.02
CA GLU A 411 17.32 8.24 -0.59
C GLU A 411 15.91 8.17 0.01
N LYS A 412 15.72 7.31 1.01
CA LYS A 412 14.41 7.08 1.64
C LYS A 412 13.79 8.38 2.18
N ALA A 413 14.60 9.24 2.81
CA ALA A 413 14.15 10.55 3.32
C ALA A 413 13.68 11.48 2.20
N GLU A 414 14.47 11.59 1.11
CA GLU A 414 14.11 12.41 -0.05
C GLU A 414 12.85 11.88 -0.77
N ARG A 415 12.72 10.57 -0.92
CA ARG A 415 11.51 9.96 -1.48
C ARG A 415 10.28 10.35 -0.67
N ARG A 416 10.37 10.30 0.66
CA ARG A 416 9.27 10.71 1.53
C ARG A 416 8.95 12.19 1.41
N ARG A 417 9.97 13.04 1.37
CA ARG A 417 9.79 14.48 1.14
C ARG A 417 9.03 14.75 -0.16
N ARG A 418 9.42 14.08 -1.26
CA ARG A 418 8.74 14.19 -2.57
C ARG A 418 7.29 13.71 -2.51
N LEU A 419 7.02 12.62 -1.80
CA LEU A 419 5.66 12.11 -1.61
C LEU A 419 4.79 13.06 -0.79
N LEU A 420 5.33 13.67 0.27
CA LEU A 420 4.62 14.70 1.05
C LEU A 420 4.32 15.93 0.19
N ALA A 421 5.29 16.39 -0.61
CA ALA A 421 5.10 17.49 -1.54
C ALA A 421 4.07 17.17 -2.63
N PHE A 422 3.98 15.90 -3.06
CA PHE A 422 2.92 15.44 -3.96
C PHE A 422 1.55 15.42 -3.26
N ALA A 423 1.47 14.91 -2.04
CA ALA A 423 0.24 14.89 -1.25
C ALA A 423 -0.29 16.32 -1.00
N SER A 424 0.59 17.27 -0.68
CA SER A 424 0.24 18.70 -0.45
C SER A 424 -0.06 19.48 -1.74
N GLY A 425 0.17 18.89 -2.94
CA GLY A 425 -0.10 19.53 -4.23
C GLY A 425 1.06 20.37 -4.80
N ASN A 426 2.23 20.40 -4.15
CA ASN A 426 3.44 21.03 -4.69
C ASN A 426 3.96 20.33 -5.95
N TYR A 427 3.75 19.01 -6.03
CA TYR A 427 3.86 18.25 -7.26
C TYR A 427 2.49 17.77 -7.72
N GLN A 428 2.20 17.87 -9.01
CA GLN A 428 0.99 17.32 -9.63
C GLN A 428 1.19 15.88 -10.13
N ALA A 429 2.45 15.51 -10.36
CA ALA A 429 2.80 14.20 -10.88
C ALA A 429 3.96 13.55 -10.09
N VAL A 430 3.94 12.23 -10.03
CA VAL A 430 5.07 11.41 -9.58
C VAL A 430 5.40 10.36 -10.63
N CYS A 431 6.70 10.14 -10.85
CA CYS A 431 7.22 9.19 -11.82
C CYS A 431 8.05 8.11 -11.12
N ALA A 432 7.74 6.83 -11.34
CA ALA A 432 8.42 5.72 -10.68
C ALA A 432 8.53 4.50 -11.58
N VAL A 433 9.51 3.62 -11.32
CA VAL A 433 9.64 2.33 -12.02
C VAL A 433 8.84 1.26 -11.28
N ASP A 434 9.22 0.91 -10.05
CA ASP A 434 8.59 -0.17 -9.27
C ASP A 434 8.13 0.28 -7.87
N VAL A 435 8.51 1.47 -7.46
CA VAL A 435 8.31 1.98 -6.09
C VAL A 435 6.85 2.02 -5.65
N MET A 436 5.92 2.07 -6.61
CA MET A 436 4.48 2.11 -6.32
C MET A 436 3.83 0.72 -6.24
N ASN A 437 4.59 -0.38 -6.45
CA ASN A 437 4.05 -1.73 -6.37
C ASN A 437 3.77 -2.14 -4.92
N GLU A 438 4.58 -1.65 -3.96
CA GLU A 438 4.46 -2.02 -2.56
C GLU A 438 4.63 -0.79 -1.65
N GLY A 439 3.66 -0.57 -0.77
CA GLY A 439 3.85 0.30 0.37
C GLY A 439 3.57 1.80 0.20
N ILE A 440 3.24 2.33 -0.97
CA ILE A 440 2.87 3.73 -1.14
C ILE A 440 1.36 3.85 -1.26
N ASP A 441 0.74 4.45 -0.26
CA ASP A 441 -0.68 4.79 -0.28
C ASP A 441 -0.85 6.24 -0.76
N ILE A 442 -1.36 6.42 -1.98
CA ILE A 442 -1.70 7.73 -2.55
C ILE A 442 -3.16 7.66 -3.02
N PRO A 443 -4.12 7.88 -2.13
CA PRO A 443 -5.54 7.72 -2.46
C PRO A 443 -6.07 8.71 -3.50
N ASP A 444 -5.44 9.87 -3.63
CA ASP A 444 -5.95 10.97 -4.46
C ASP A 444 -5.55 10.89 -5.94
N VAL A 445 -4.74 9.90 -6.34
CA VAL A 445 -4.37 9.73 -7.75
C VAL A 445 -5.62 9.47 -8.59
N ASN A 446 -5.81 10.27 -9.63
CA ASN A 446 -6.95 10.20 -10.54
C ASN A 446 -6.55 10.06 -12.02
N ILE A 447 -5.24 10.13 -12.33
CA ILE A 447 -4.70 9.78 -13.64
C ILE A 447 -3.54 8.82 -13.46
N LEU A 448 -3.62 7.64 -14.07
CA LEU A 448 -2.56 6.63 -14.13
C LEU A 448 -1.99 6.59 -15.53
N VAL A 449 -0.66 6.65 -15.66
CA VAL A 449 0.03 6.62 -16.94
C VAL A 449 0.99 5.43 -16.97
N PHE A 450 0.80 4.54 -17.91
CA PHE A 450 1.65 3.38 -18.12
C PHE A 450 2.55 3.60 -19.34
N LEU A 451 3.86 3.77 -19.10
CA LEU A 451 4.92 3.90 -20.10
C LEU A 451 5.79 2.64 -20.21
N ARG A 452 5.42 1.58 -19.49
CA ARG A 452 6.10 0.29 -19.50
C ARG A 452 5.11 -0.85 -19.60
N ALA A 453 5.49 -1.93 -20.27
CA ALA A 453 4.81 -3.20 -20.12
C ALA A 453 5.01 -3.69 -18.67
N THR A 454 3.93 -3.94 -17.95
CA THR A 454 3.97 -4.65 -16.67
C THR A 454 3.78 -6.13 -16.96
N HIS A 455 4.80 -6.94 -16.71
CA HIS A 455 4.80 -8.36 -17.04
C HIS A 455 3.88 -9.21 -16.16
N SER A 456 3.16 -8.60 -15.21
CA SER A 456 2.29 -9.32 -14.27
C SER A 456 0.92 -8.66 -14.18
N ARG A 457 -0.13 -9.45 -14.51
CA ARG A 457 -1.54 -9.12 -14.26
C ARG A 457 -1.75 -8.65 -12.83
N ARG A 458 -1.12 -9.32 -11.87
CA ARG A 458 -1.20 -9.01 -10.45
C ARG A 458 -0.70 -7.59 -10.14
N ILE A 459 0.48 -7.21 -10.67
CA ILE A 459 1.07 -5.88 -10.45
C ILE A 459 0.14 -4.81 -11.04
N PHE A 460 -0.38 -5.03 -12.25
CA PHE A 460 -1.32 -4.11 -12.87
C PHE A 460 -2.59 -3.92 -12.02
N VAL A 461 -3.23 -5.01 -11.60
CA VAL A 461 -4.45 -4.97 -10.76
C VAL A 461 -4.17 -4.28 -9.42
N GLN A 462 -3.00 -4.50 -8.81
CA GLN A 462 -2.60 -3.81 -7.58
C GLN A 462 -2.37 -2.31 -7.80
N GLN A 463 -1.72 -1.92 -8.89
CA GLN A 463 -1.48 -0.51 -9.25
C GLN A 463 -2.80 0.19 -9.56
N LEU A 464 -3.65 -0.44 -10.37
CA LEU A 464 -4.99 0.06 -10.70
C LEU A 464 -5.82 0.24 -9.41
N GLY A 465 -5.91 -0.80 -8.58
CA GLY A 465 -6.71 -0.75 -7.35
C GLY A 465 -6.27 0.30 -6.32
N ARG A 466 -5.01 0.73 -6.34
CA ARG A 466 -4.54 1.87 -5.53
C ARG A 466 -5.12 3.19 -6.06
N GLY A 467 -5.10 3.37 -7.39
CA GLY A 467 -5.69 4.53 -8.03
C GLY A 467 -7.21 4.58 -7.90
N LEU A 468 -7.90 3.45 -7.74
CA LEU A 468 -9.37 3.42 -7.68
C LEU A 468 -9.96 3.81 -6.32
N ARG A 469 -9.17 4.04 -5.28
CA ARG A 469 -9.70 4.46 -3.98
C ARG A 469 -10.49 5.75 -4.11
N LEU A 470 -11.63 5.80 -3.41
CA LEU A 470 -12.44 7.01 -3.36
C LEU A 470 -11.70 8.11 -2.58
N SER A 471 -11.73 9.31 -3.11
CA SER A 471 -11.40 10.55 -2.43
C SER A 471 -12.44 11.62 -2.77
N GLU A 472 -12.49 12.68 -1.99
CA GLU A 472 -13.45 13.77 -2.20
C GLU A 472 -13.30 14.37 -3.61
N GLY A 473 -14.41 14.46 -4.33
CA GLY A 473 -14.43 14.98 -5.71
C GLY A 473 -13.91 14.03 -6.80
N LYS A 474 -13.57 12.78 -6.47
CA LYS A 474 -13.05 11.81 -7.42
C LYS A 474 -14.14 10.84 -7.88
N GLU A 475 -14.67 11.06 -9.08
CA GLU A 475 -15.70 10.22 -9.68
C GLU A 475 -15.11 9.07 -10.51
N LYS A 476 -14.03 9.35 -11.27
CA LYS A 476 -13.38 8.39 -12.16
C LYS A 476 -11.86 8.46 -12.05
N VAL A 477 -11.22 7.40 -12.50
CA VAL A 477 -9.76 7.34 -12.75
C VAL A 477 -9.55 7.20 -14.25
N ILE A 478 -8.78 8.10 -14.82
CA ILE A 478 -8.35 7.98 -16.22
C ILE A 478 -7.06 7.18 -16.25
N VAL A 479 -7.05 6.13 -17.04
CA VAL A 479 -5.86 5.30 -17.28
C VAL A 479 -5.39 5.52 -18.70
N LEU A 480 -4.19 6.08 -18.85
CA LEU A 480 -3.52 6.28 -20.13
C LEU A 480 -2.46 5.18 -20.31
N ASP A 481 -2.71 4.25 -21.21
CA ASP A 481 -1.79 3.15 -21.50
C ASP A 481 -1.10 3.38 -22.86
N PHE A 482 0.20 3.72 -22.79
CA PHE A 482 1.03 4.01 -23.98
C PHE A 482 1.87 2.82 -24.42
N VAL A 483 1.92 1.77 -23.62
CA VAL A 483 2.66 0.54 -23.95
C VAL A 483 1.77 -0.61 -23.56
N SER A 484 0.78 -0.88 -24.37
CA SER A 484 -0.20 -1.92 -24.06
C SER A 484 0.48 -3.29 -24.01
N ASP A 485 0.32 -3.97 -22.90
CA ASP A 485 0.53 -5.40 -22.80
C ASP A 485 -0.81 -6.08 -23.07
N ILE A 486 -0.80 -7.07 -23.94
CA ILE A 486 -2.00 -7.80 -24.32
C ILE A 486 -2.75 -8.39 -23.11
N ARG A 487 -2.01 -8.74 -22.05
CA ARG A 487 -2.58 -9.24 -20.78
C ARG A 487 -3.41 -8.16 -20.05
N ARG A 488 -3.01 -6.89 -20.13
CA ARG A 488 -3.79 -5.77 -19.55
C ARG A 488 -5.06 -5.52 -20.31
N MET A 489 -4.99 -5.63 -21.65
CA MET A 489 -6.20 -5.51 -22.47
C MET A 489 -7.20 -6.62 -22.13
N ALA A 490 -6.74 -7.87 -22.04
CA ALA A 490 -7.56 -9.00 -21.64
C ALA A 490 -8.21 -8.79 -20.27
N GLU A 491 -7.44 -8.32 -19.28
CA GLU A 491 -7.96 -7.99 -17.95
C GLU A 491 -9.05 -6.93 -17.98
N MET A 492 -8.86 -5.87 -18.76
CA MET A 492 -9.83 -4.78 -18.84
C MET A 492 -11.13 -5.23 -19.55
N ILE A 493 -11.02 -6.09 -20.56
CA ILE A 493 -12.18 -6.68 -21.23
C ILE A 493 -12.92 -7.61 -20.26
N GLU A 494 -12.21 -8.48 -19.53
CA GLU A 494 -12.81 -9.36 -18.52
C GLU A 494 -13.54 -8.55 -17.45
N MET A 495 -12.91 -7.49 -16.92
CA MET A 495 -13.54 -6.60 -15.93
C MET A 495 -14.80 -5.90 -16.50
N ASN A 496 -14.77 -5.46 -17.76
CA ASN A 496 -15.94 -4.87 -18.41
C ASN A 496 -17.08 -5.88 -18.57
N ASN A 497 -16.79 -7.09 -19.01
CA ASN A 497 -17.77 -8.17 -19.15
C ASN A 497 -18.35 -8.60 -17.80
N GLU A 498 -17.52 -8.72 -16.77
CA GLU A 498 -17.98 -8.99 -15.39
C GLU A 498 -18.92 -7.87 -14.88
N GLY A 499 -18.59 -6.60 -15.18
CA GLY A 499 -19.44 -5.45 -14.85
C GLY A 499 -20.80 -5.50 -15.50
N LYS A 500 -20.87 -5.81 -16.81
CA LYS A 500 -22.12 -5.97 -17.56
C LYS A 500 -22.98 -7.09 -17.01
N THR A 501 -22.37 -8.23 -16.66
CA THR A 501 -23.08 -9.40 -16.12
C THR A 501 -23.69 -9.14 -14.75
N LYS A 502 -23.06 -8.29 -13.94
CA LYS A 502 -23.54 -7.92 -12.59
C LYS A 502 -24.63 -6.85 -12.57
N GLY A 503 -25.12 -6.41 -13.75
CA GLY A 503 -26.26 -5.52 -13.89
C GLY A 503 -25.99 -4.11 -13.31
N ALA A 504 -24.76 -3.65 -13.38
CA ALA A 504 -24.44 -2.27 -13.04
C ALA A 504 -25.20 -1.33 -13.99
N GLU A 505 -26.16 -0.56 -13.44
CA GLU A 505 -26.98 0.41 -14.21
C GLU A 505 -26.13 1.46 -14.93
N ASN A 506 -24.87 1.63 -14.52
CA ASN A 506 -23.89 2.53 -15.11
C ASN A 506 -22.63 1.74 -15.51
N GLU A 507 -22.06 2.11 -16.63
CA GLU A 507 -20.80 1.57 -17.11
C GLU A 507 -19.69 1.80 -16.07
N ILE A 508 -19.20 0.72 -15.43
CA ILE A 508 -18.20 0.81 -14.36
C ILE A 508 -16.77 0.78 -14.88
N VAL A 509 -16.59 0.20 -16.06
CA VAL A 509 -15.36 0.26 -16.84
C VAL A 509 -15.72 0.83 -18.20
N TYR A 510 -15.29 2.04 -18.48
CA TYR A 510 -15.43 2.65 -19.78
C TYR A 510 -14.22 2.29 -20.63
N LEU A 511 -14.44 1.62 -21.74
CA LEU A 511 -13.45 1.39 -22.78
C LEU A 511 -13.73 2.37 -23.90
N GLN A 512 -12.72 3.14 -24.33
CA GLN A 512 -12.87 4.12 -25.40
C GLN A 512 -13.46 3.47 -26.65
N GLU A 513 -14.41 4.14 -27.34
CA GLU A 513 -14.90 3.69 -28.64
C GLU A 513 -13.72 3.44 -29.59
N GLY A 514 -13.67 2.26 -30.22
CA GLY A 514 -12.53 1.84 -31.02
C GLY A 514 -11.34 1.31 -30.22
N PHE A 515 -11.51 1.01 -28.95
CA PHE A 515 -10.52 0.32 -28.10
C PHE A 515 -9.94 -0.92 -28.79
N VAL A 516 -10.79 -1.66 -29.48
CA VAL A 516 -10.43 -2.66 -30.47
C VAL A 516 -11.37 -2.44 -31.67
N SER A 517 -10.91 -1.84 -32.76
CA SER A 517 -11.71 -1.70 -33.98
C SER A 517 -11.33 -2.86 -34.92
N PHE A 518 -12.29 -3.73 -35.18
CA PHE A 518 -12.12 -4.85 -36.10
C PHE A 518 -12.80 -4.51 -37.43
N SER A 519 -12.14 -4.88 -38.51
CA SER A 519 -12.73 -4.78 -39.86
C SER A 519 -13.82 -5.84 -40.10
N ASP A 520 -13.85 -6.94 -39.31
CA ASP A 520 -14.75 -8.07 -39.45
C ASP A 520 -15.15 -8.62 -38.06
N ALA A 521 -16.45 -8.91 -37.88
CA ALA A 521 -17.00 -9.53 -36.66
C ALA A 521 -16.39 -10.92 -36.32
N ARG A 522 -15.83 -11.62 -37.30
CA ARG A 522 -15.11 -12.90 -37.07
C ARG A 522 -13.77 -12.66 -36.39
N VAL A 523 -13.04 -11.62 -36.79
CA VAL A 523 -11.78 -11.21 -36.19
C VAL A 523 -12.03 -10.75 -34.75
N GLU A 524 -13.12 -10.02 -34.51
CA GLU A 524 -13.55 -9.61 -33.17
C GLU A 524 -13.79 -10.83 -32.26
N SER A 525 -14.57 -11.80 -32.74
CA SER A 525 -14.84 -13.03 -31.98
C SER A 525 -13.58 -13.83 -31.69
N PHE A 526 -12.68 -13.93 -32.67
CA PHE A 526 -11.40 -14.63 -32.54
C PHE A 526 -10.47 -13.97 -31.51
N VAL A 527 -10.32 -12.65 -31.58
CA VAL A 527 -9.46 -11.89 -30.65
C VAL A 527 -10.04 -11.93 -29.23
N ASN A 528 -11.37 -11.87 -29.07
CA ASN A 528 -12.00 -11.97 -27.77
C ASN A 528 -11.76 -13.35 -27.12
N VAL A 529 -11.93 -14.45 -27.86
CA VAL A 529 -11.61 -15.80 -27.36
C VAL A 529 -10.12 -15.92 -27.03
N TRP A 530 -9.25 -15.40 -27.89
CA TRP A 530 -7.82 -15.44 -27.65
C TRP A 530 -7.39 -14.56 -26.45
N LEU A 531 -8.04 -13.42 -26.24
CA LEU A 531 -7.78 -12.57 -25.06
C LEU A 531 -8.28 -13.23 -23.76
N GLU A 532 -9.36 -14.02 -23.82
CA GLU A 532 -9.80 -14.86 -22.70
C GLU A 532 -8.76 -15.94 -22.37
N ASP A 533 -8.21 -16.62 -23.38
CA ASP A 533 -7.12 -17.60 -23.19
C ASP A 533 -5.84 -16.95 -22.62
N VAL A 534 -5.52 -15.70 -23.04
CA VAL A 534 -4.40 -14.93 -22.51
C VAL A 534 -4.64 -14.47 -21.08
N ALA A 535 -5.89 -14.17 -20.71
CA ALA A 535 -6.24 -13.80 -19.36
C ALA A 535 -5.99 -14.93 -18.36
N ASP A 536 -6.16 -16.18 -18.78
CA ASP A 536 -5.86 -17.39 -18.00
C ASP A 536 -4.35 -17.67 -17.87
N LEU A 537 -3.51 -17.09 -18.74
CA LEU A 537 -2.05 -17.16 -18.67
C LEU A 537 -1.52 -16.14 -17.65
N SER A 538 -1.83 -16.36 -16.40
CA SER A 538 -1.32 -15.54 -15.29
C SER A 538 0.21 -15.61 -15.18
N ASP A 539 0.86 -14.48 -14.89
CA ASP A 539 2.26 -14.33 -14.42
C ASP A 539 3.34 -15.20 -15.12
N SER A 540 3.05 -15.73 -16.30
CA SER A 540 3.99 -16.54 -17.06
C SER A 540 5.10 -15.66 -17.63
N ASP A 541 6.27 -16.23 -17.69
CA ASP A 541 7.47 -15.68 -18.32
C ASP A 541 7.13 -15.11 -19.71
N ASP A 542 7.71 -13.97 -20.06
CA ASP A 542 7.60 -13.33 -21.38
C ASP A 542 7.96 -14.23 -22.57
N GLU A 543 8.67 -15.31 -22.30
CA GLU A 543 9.09 -16.34 -23.25
C GLU A 543 7.99 -17.39 -23.51
N VAL A 544 6.87 -17.37 -22.78
CA VAL A 544 5.74 -18.30 -23.04
C VAL A 544 5.19 -18.06 -24.44
N LYS A 545 5.16 -19.12 -25.22
CA LYS A 545 4.62 -19.12 -26.58
C LYS A 545 3.13 -19.35 -26.53
N LEU A 546 2.39 -18.39 -27.06
CA LEU A 546 0.94 -18.50 -27.20
C LEU A 546 0.61 -19.40 -28.41
N LYS A 547 -0.28 -20.38 -28.19
CA LYS A 547 -0.89 -21.12 -29.29
C LYS A 547 -2.18 -20.39 -29.65
N PHE A 548 -2.29 -20.00 -30.88
CA PHE A 548 -3.54 -19.49 -31.42
C PHE A 548 -4.50 -20.66 -31.68
N PRO A 549 -5.82 -20.47 -31.48
CA PRO A 549 -6.82 -21.48 -31.82
C PRO A 549 -6.69 -21.90 -33.29
N GLU A 550 -6.60 -23.22 -33.57
CA GLU A 550 -6.62 -23.74 -34.94
C GLU A 550 -8.05 -23.71 -35.42
N GLY A 551 -8.36 -23.01 -36.54
CA GLY A 551 -9.60 -23.22 -37.28
C GLY A 551 -10.50 -22.00 -37.47
N PHE A 552 -9.94 -20.83 -37.76
CA PHE A 552 -10.73 -19.70 -38.28
C PHE A 552 -10.30 -19.33 -39.70
#